data_6cd13bf105d04a262461f6ab375171bd
#
_entry.id   6cd13bf105d04a262461f6ab375171bd
#
_cell.length_a   1.000
_cell.length_b   1.000
_cell.length_c   1.000
_cell.angle_alpha   90.00
_cell.angle_beta   90.00
_cell.angle_gamma   90.00
#
_symmetry.space_group_name_H-M   'P 1'
#
loop_
_entity.id
_entity.type
_entity.pdbx_description
1 polymer ?
#
loop_
_entity_poly.entity_id
_entity_poly.type
_entity_poly.pdbx_seq_one_letter_code
_entity_poly.pdbx_strand_id
1 'polypeptide(L)'
;ENEAHSLHILNTVEADICMGHFDLNGFRMMDAMVQTHGYDKNIVSRFEKTLSGHFHHKNDDGQVFYLGNQYEMTWSDYGNQKGFHVFDTKTRELEFVPNPLKIFKKIMYNDKETNYDKLDITDFNQKFVKLIVVHKKDNQMFDRFLERLYTKISVHELKILEDYSDLSHTNVSDDVVQGSEDTMTLVNNYVDQLPVDLDKDKLKVMIKEMYVEAQDTDVITE
;
A
#
# COMPACT_ATOMS: atom_id res chain seq x y z
N GLU A 1 13.73 7.19 -23.68
CA GLU A 1 14.17 8.03 -24.82
C GLU A 1 14.61 9.45 -24.42
N ASN A 2 14.32 9.88 -23.18
CA ASN A 2 14.54 11.27 -22.76
C ASN A 2 15.36 11.45 -21.48
N GLU A 3 15.95 10.38 -20.94
CA GLU A 3 16.70 10.47 -19.68
C GLU A 3 17.84 11.50 -19.76
N ALA A 4 18.69 11.39 -20.78
CA ALA A 4 19.79 12.33 -20.98
C ALA A 4 19.30 13.77 -21.17
N HIS A 5 18.18 13.97 -21.86
CA HIS A 5 17.56 15.27 -22.04
C HIS A 5 17.01 15.83 -20.72
N SER A 6 16.32 15.01 -19.93
CA SER A 6 15.79 15.39 -18.61
C SER A 6 16.93 15.77 -17.66
N LEU A 7 17.99 14.97 -17.60
CA LEU A 7 19.17 15.28 -16.80
C LEU A 7 19.86 16.57 -17.26
N HIS A 8 19.92 16.81 -18.58
CA HIS A 8 20.44 18.07 -19.12
C HIS A 8 19.61 19.26 -18.65
N ILE A 9 18.28 19.18 -18.74
CA ILE A 9 17.39 20.25 -18.24
C ILE A 9 17.60 20.48 -16.74
N LEU A 10 17.59 19.42 -15.93
CA LEU A 10 17.81 19.52 -14.48
C LEU A 10 19.13 20.23 -14.13
N ASN A 11 20.17 20.04 -14.96
CA ASN A 11 21.48 20.65 -14.73
C ASN A 11 21.62 22.10 -15.26
N THR A 12 20.77 22.51 -16.19
CA THR A 12 20.97 23.78 -16.91
C THR A 12 19.88 24.83 -16.67
N VAL A 13 18.64 24.41 -16.31
CA VAL A 13 17.52 25.31 -16.12
C VAL A 13 17.75 26.22 -14.91
N GLU A 14 17.46 27.51 -15.03
CA GLU A 14 17.44 28.48 -13.92
C GLU A 14 16.04 28.50 -13.31
N ALA A 15 15.85 27.78 -12.20
CA ALA A 15 14.61 27.70 -11.45
C ALA A 15 14.89 27.42 -9.98
N ASP A 16 14.04 27.92 -9.10
CA ASP A 16 14.12 27.66 -7.66
C ASP A 16 13.41 26.34 -7.29
N ILE A 17 12.34 26.02 -8.01
CA ILE A 17 11.44 24.89 -7.71
C ILE A 17 11.48 23.88 -8.86
N CYS A 18 11.66 22.63 -8.52
CA CYS A 18 11.54 21.50 -9.44
C CYS A 18 10.25 20.73 -9.17
N MET A 19 9.53 20.39 -10.23
CA MET A 19 8.38 19.49 -10.17
C MET A 19 8.58 18.35 -11.15
N GLY A 20 8.37 17.11 -10.70
CA GLY A 20 8.57 15.94 -11.55
C GLY A 20 8.03 14.65 -10.97
N HIS A 21 8.40 13.56 -11.63
CA HIS A 21 8.05 12.22 -11.21
C HIS A 21 9.36 11.42 -11.11
N PHE A 22 10.01 11.52 -9.97
CA PHE A 22 11.36 11.03 -9.77
C PHE A 22 11.35 9.76 -8.93
N ASP A 23 12.17 8.80 -9.34
CA ASP A 23 12.53 7.65 -8.54
C ASP A 23 13.90 7.90 -7.89
N LEU A 24 13.91 8.45 -6.67
CA LEU A 24 15.13 8.79 -5.93
C LEU A 24 15.38 7.76 -4.82
N ASN A 25 16.65 7.35 -4.67
CA ASN A 25 17.02 6.47 -3.59
C ASN A 25 16.97 7.18 -2.21
N GLY A 26 16.83 6.39 -1.15
CA GLY A 26 16.81 6.88 0.23
C GLY A 26 15.45 7.33 0.74
N PHE A 27 14.40 7.33 -0.11
CA PHE A 27 13.04 7.70 0.29
C PHE A 27 12.16 6.48 0.55
N ARG A 28 11.15 6.62 1.40
CA ARG A 28 10.18 5.54 1.68
C ARG A 28 9.22 5.36 0.52
N MET A 29 9.15 4.16 0.01
CA MET A 29 8.13 3.74 -0.95
C MET A 29 6.82 3.37 -0.24
N MET A 30 6.94 2.67 0.90
CA MET A 30 5.89 2.21 1.82
C MET A 30 6.39 2.32 3.26
N ASP A 31 5.54 2.04 4.25
CA ASP A 31 5.86 2.26 5.67
C ASP A 31 7.17 1.62 6.16
N ALA A 32 7.54 0.46 5.63
CA ALA A 32 8.78 -0.24 6.02
C ALA A 32 9.81 -0.37 4.88
N MET A 33 9.49 0.11 3.66
CA MET A 33 10.34 -0.09 2.48
C MET A 33 10.95 1.24 2.03
N VAL A 34 12.28 1.28 2.02
CA VAL A 34 13.07 2.41 1.49
C VAL A 34 13.59 2.05 0.11
N GLN A 35 13.45 2.96 -0.86
CA GLN A 35 14.02 2.81 -2.18
C GLN A 35 15.55 2.82 -2.11
N THR A 36 16.18 1.79 -2.66
CA THR A 36 17.65 1.61 -2.66
C THR A 36 18.28 1.70 -4.04
N HIS A 37 17.48 1.73 -5.10
CA HIS A 37 17.93 1.65 -6.51
C HIS A 37 17.59 2.88 -7.31
N GLY A 38 16.95 3.87 -6.93
CA GLY A 38 16.62 5.09 -7.70
C GLY A 38 17.85 5.96 -8.00
N TYR A 39 17.61 7.08 -8.64
CA TYR A 39 18.63 8.10 -8.86
C TYR A 39 19.11 8.70 -7.54
N ASP A 40 20.38 9.12 -7.54
CA ASP A 40 20.90 9.91 -6.43
C ASP A 40 20.17 11.25 -6.36
N LYS A 41 19.71 11.65 -5.17
CA LYS A 41 18.99 12.92 -4.96
C LYS A 41 19.80 14.17 -5.36
N ASN A 42 21.10 14.03 -5.51
CA ASN A 42 21.99 15.13 -5.96
C ASN A 42 21.56 15.68 -7.31
N ILE A 43 20.87 14.92 -8.16
CA ILE A 43 20.37 15.41 -9.45
C ILE A 43 19.38 16.58 -9.31
N VAL A 44 18.74 16.73 -8.17
CA VAL A 44 17.78 17.81 -7.85
C VAL A 44 18.26 18.75 -6.75
N SER A 45 19.48 18.56 -6.21
CA SER A 45 20.00 19.29 -5.05
C SER A 45 20.17 20.80 -5.27
N ARG A 46 20.25 21.25 -6.52
CA ARG A 46 20.36 22.67 -6.86
C ARG A 46 19.07 23.48 -6.66
N PHE A 47 17.93 22.80 -6.58
CA PHE A 47 16.63 23.45 -6.39
C PHE A 47 16.36 23.69 -4.90
N GLU A 48 15.71 24.80 -4.58
CA GLU A 48 15.28 25.11 -3.22
C GLU A 48 14.33 24.04 -2.69
N LYS A 49 13.36 23.65 -3.54
CA LYS A 49 12.44 22.53 -3.26
C LYS A 49 12.19 21.72 -4.52
N THR A 50 12.06 20.42 -4.32
CA THR A 50 11.63 19.47 -5.35
C THR A 50 10.34 18.79 -4.92
N LEU A 51 9.28 18.94 -5.70
CA LEU A 51 7.98 18.31 -5.48
C LEU A 51 7.86 17.13 -6.44
N SER A 52 7.79 15.90 -5.91
CA SER A 52 7.82 14.68 -6.71
C SER A 52 6.55 13.86 -6.52
N GLY A 53 6.06 13.28 -7.61
CA GLY A 53 5.20 12.09 -7.61
C GLY A 53 6.01 10.82 -7.44
N HIS A 54 5.53 9.70 -7.94
CA HIS A 54 6.07 8.35 -7.93
C HIS A 54 5.68 7.55 -6.69
N PHE A 55 6.10 7.93 -5.49
CA PHE A 55 5.73 7.18 -4.29
C PHE A 55 4.32 7.55 -3.81
N HIS A 56 3.53 6.52 -3.50
CA HIS A 56 2.15 6.67 -3.02
C HIS A 56 2.06 7.24 -1.61
N HIS A 57 3.13 7.11 -0.83
CA HIS A 57 3.21 7.61 0.54
C HIS A 57 3.90 8.96 0.57
N LYS A 58 3.29 9.89 1.31
CA LYS A 58 3.89 11.19 1.58
C LYS A 58 5.17 11.01 2.39
N ASN A 59 6.26 11.61 1.91
CA ASN A 59 7.58 11.52 2.53
C ASN A 59 8.43 12.71 2.11
N ASP A 60 9.29 13.23 2.97
CA ASP A 60 10.21 14.32 2.64
C ASP A 60 11.50 14.28 3.48
N ASP A 61 12.51 14.98 3.01
CA ASP A 61 13.77 15.24 3.73
C ASP A 61 14.01 16.76 3.96
N GLY A 62 12.99 17.59 3.74
CA GLY A 62 13.04 19.05 3.86
C GLY A 62 13.41 19.77 2.55
N GLN A 63 13.96 19.07 1.55
CA GLN A 63 14.28 19.62 0.22
C GLN A 63 13.50 18.90 -0.88
N VAL A 64 13.42 17.57 -0.83
CA VAL A 64 12.61 16.76 -1.72
C VAL A 64 11.34 16.33 -1.00
N PHE A 65 10.18 16.60 -1.61
CA PHE A 65 8.86 16.28 -1.10
C PHE A 65 8.16 15.33 -2.05
N TYR A 66 7.99 14.06 -1.64
CA TYR A 66 7.07 13.14 -2.27
C TYR A 66 5.66 13.43 -1.77
N LEU A 67 4.80 13.87 -2.69
CA LEU A 67 3.47 14.39 -2.36
C LEU A 67 2.47 13.29 -1.98
N GLY A 68 2.74 12.05 -2.41
CA GLY A 68 1.83 10.94 -2.24
C GLY A 68 0.59 11.03 -3.14
N ASN A 69 -0.32 10.06 -2.99
CA ASN A 69 -1.57 10.01 -3.74
C ASN A 69 -2.66 10.88 -3.11
N GLN A 70 -3.55 11.43 -3.94
CA GLN A 70 -4.72 12.19 -3.47
C GLN A 70 -5.80 11.29 -2.84
N TYR A 71 -5.85 10.01 -3.22
CA TYR A 71 -6.80 8.98 -2.73
C TYR A 71 -6.13 7.60 -2.74
N GLU A 72 -6.77 6.63 -2.13
CA GLU A 72 -6.30 5.24 -2.13
C GLU A 72 -6.46 4.64 -3.54
N MET A 73 -5.38 4.16 -4.15
CA MET A 73 -5.39 3.54 -5.49
C MET A 73 -5.31 2.02 -5.41
N THR A 74 -4.59 1.50 -4.43
CA THR A 74 -4.35 0.07 -4.22
C THR A 74 -4.56 -0.31 -2.77
N TRP A 75 -4.63 -1.62 -2.48
CA TRP A 75 -4.74 -2.11 -1.09
C TRP A 75 -3.53 -1.76 -0.23
N SER A 76 -2.36 -1.49 -0.81
CA SER A 76 -1.19 -0.99 -0.08
C SER A 76 -1.38 0.43 0.47
N ASP A 77 -2.36 1.17 -0.06
CA ASP A 77 -2.71 2.51 0.41
C ASP A 77 -3.71 2.50 1.58
N TYR A 78 -4.25 1.32 1.93
CA TYR A 78 -5.24 1.19 3.00
C TYR A 78 -4.69 1.71 4.34
N GLY A 79 -5.49 2.56 5.01
CA GLY A 79 -5.11 3.13 6.30
C GLY A 79 -4.21 4.36 6.22
N ASN A 80 -3.56 4.60 5.09
CA ASN A 80 -2.72 5.77 4.89
C ASN A 80 -3.54 7.05 4.73
N GLN A 81 -3.02 8.15 5.25
CA GLN A 81 -3.63 9.46 5.05
C GLN A 81 -3.28 9.95 3.64
N LYS A 82 -4.29 10.05 2.79
CA LYS A 82 -4.19 10.59 1.44
C LYS A 82 -4.69 12.03 1.38
N GLY A 83 -4.31 12.77 0.35
CA GLY A 83 -4.70 14.15 0.17
C GLY A 83 -3.91 14.84 -0.93
N PHE A 84 -4.03 16.15 -1.01
CA PHE A 84 -3.28 16.97 -1.95
C PHE A 84 -2.53 18.09 -1.21
N HIS A 85 -1.65 18.75 -1.93
CA HIS A 85 -0.89 19.87 -1.37
C HIS A 85 -1.23 21.17 -2.08
N VAL A 86 -1.22 22.25 -1.32
CA VAL A 86 -1.26 23.63 -1.81
C VAL A 86 0.12 24.21 -1.61
N PHE A 87 0.72 24.68 -2.68
CA PHE A 87 2.04 25.32 -2.65
C PHE A 87 1.90 26.83 -2.87
N ASP A 88 2.31 27.63 -1.90
CA ASP A 88 2.39 29.09 -2.04
C ASP A 88 3.74 29.46 -2.67
N THR A 89 3.70 30.01 -3.88
CA THR A 89 4.90 30.36 -4.62
C THR A 89 5.65 31.59 -4.07
N LYS A 90 5.04 32.39 -3.20
CA LYS A 90 5.67 33.54 -2.55
C LYS A 90 6.32 33.16 -1.23
N THR A 91 5.57 32.47 -0.35
CA THR A 91 6.08 32.07 0.96
C THR A 91 6.90 30.78 0.89
N ARG A 92 6.79 30.02 -0.21
CA ARG A 92 7.40 28.68 -0.38
C ARG A 92 6.84 27.62 0.58
N GLU A 93 5.70 27.91 1.18
CA GLU A 93 5.02 26.95 2.08
C GLU A 93 4.27 25.88 1.28
N LEU A 94 4.31 24.66 1.79
CA LEU A 94 3.61 23.50 1.23
C LEU A 94 2.63 23.00 2.28
N GLU A 95 1.34 23.27 2.08
CA GLU A 95 0.27 22.85 2.96
C GLU A 95 -0.35 21.53 2.48
N PHE A 96 -0.48 20.56 3.36
CA PHE A 96 -1.18 19.31 3.07
C PHE A 96 -2.65 19.40 3.43
N VAL A 97 -3.54 19.15 2.47
CA VAL A 97 -4.99 19.06 2.67
C VAL A 97 -5.42 17.60 2.64
N PRO A 98 -5.80 17.01 3.78
CA PRO A 98 -6.16 15.60 3.85
C PRO A 98 -7.48 15.30 3.14
N ASN A 99 -7.53 14.17 2.42
CA ASN A 99 -8.75 13.62 1.85
C ASN A 99 -9.44 12.73 2.89
N PRO A 100 -10.66 13.04 3.32
CA PRO A 100 -11.40 12.20 4.27
C PRO A 100 -12.02 10.95 3.62
N LEU A 101 -12.10 10.91 2.29
CA LEU A 101 -12.75 9.81 1.57
C LEU A 101 -11.83 8.59 1.53
N LYS A 102 -12.41 7.44 1.87
CA LYS A 102 -11.75 6.14 1.80
C LYS A 102 -12.42 5.27 0.75
N ILE A 103 -11.61 4.51 0.00
CA ILE A 103 -12.07 3.61 -1.06
C ILE A 103 -12.07 2.17 -0.56
N PHE A 104 -11.07 1.81 0.24
CA PHE A 104 -10.88 0.45 0.75
C PHE A 104 -11.39 0.34 2.19
N LYS A 105 -12.01 -0.80 2.50
CA LYS A 105 -12.49 -1.16 3.85
C LYS A 105 -12.12 -2.59 4.16
N LYS A 106 -11.67 -2.83 5.40
CA LYS A 106 -11.45 -4.18 5.94
C LYS A 106 -12.49 -4.46 7.02
N ILE A 107 -13.02 -5.67 7.01
CA ILE A 107 -13.91 -6.20 8.06
C ILE A 107 -13.19 -7.41 8.65
N MET A 108 -12.87 -7.37 9.94
CA MET A 108 -12.40 -8.51 10.70
C MET A 108 -13.63 -9.21 11.26
N TYR A 109 -14.10 -10.28 10.58
CA TYR A 109 -15.29 -11.00 11.03
C TYR A 109 -14.96 -11.87 12.25
N ASN A 110 -15.60 -11.56 13.37
CA ASN A 110 -15.47 -12.31 14.61
C ASN A 110 -16.84 -12.38 15.30
N ASP A 111 -17.55 -13.50 15.15
CA ASP A 111 -18.90 -13.70 15.70
C ASP A 111 -18.92 -13.98 17.22
N LYS A 112 -17.74 -14.09 17.87
CA LYS A 112 -17.67 -14.07 19.34
C LYS A 112 -17.87 -12.67 19.93
N GLU A 113 -17.47 -11.64 19.20
CA GLU A 113 -17.40 -10.29 19.69
C GLU A 113 -18.53 -9.41 19.14
N THR A 114 -18.94 -9.70 17.88
CA THR A 114 -19.85 -8.81 17.14
C THR A 114 -21.07 -9.58 16.64
N ASN A 115 -22.25 -8.97 16.86
CA ASN A 115 -23.49 -9.43 16.24
C ASN A 115 -23.65 -8.79 14.86
N TYR A 116 -23.32 -9.55 13.82
CA TYR A 116 -23.33 -9.08 12.42
C TYR A 116 -24.74 -8.91 11.84
N ASP A 117 -25.78 -9.47 12.44
CA ASP A 117 -27.17 -9.17 12.04
C ASP A 117 -27.56 -7.71 12.30
N LYS A 118 -26.92 -7.06 13.29
CA LYS A 118 -27.20 -5.69 13.72
C LYS A 118 -26.13 -4.68 13.29
N LEU A 119 -25.01 -5.14 12.71
CA LEU A 119 -23.94 -4.25 12.29
C LEU A 119 -24.45 -3.26 11.23
N ASP A 120 -24.16 -1.97 11.41
CA ASP A 120 -24.36 -0.99 10.34
C ASP A 120 -23.35 -1.25 9.19
N ILE A 121 -23.90 -1.45 8.00
CA ILE A 121 -23.10 -1.77 6.80
C ILE A 121 -23.02 -0.59 5.81
N THR A 122 -23.61 0.55 6.13
CA THR A 122 -23.71 1.70 5.22
C THR A 122 -22.35 2.26 4.81
N ASP A 123 -21.35 2.17 5.70
CA ASP A 123 -19.98 2.63 5.43
C ASP A 123 -19.24 1.77 4.40
N PHE A 124 -19.76 0.60 4.06
CA PHE A 124 -19.19 -0.27 3.02
C PHE A 124 -19.79 -0.02 1.63
N ASN A 125 -20.80 0.84 1.54
CA ASN A 125 -21.44 1.17 0.27
C ASN A 125 -20.47 1.87 -0.67
N GLN A 126 -20.41 1.42 -1.93
CA GLN A 126 -19.48 1.92 -2.95
C GLN A 126 -18.00 1.82 -2.55
N LYS A 127 -17.62 0.74 -1.85
CA LYS A 127 -16.25 0.48 -1.42
C LYS A 127 -15.74 -0.85 -1.98
N PHE A 128 -14.42 -0.98 -2.01
CA PHE A 128 -13.74 -2.27 -2.13
C PHE A 128 -13.59 -2.83 -0.72
N VAL A 129 -14.15 -4.00 -0.46
CA VAL A 129 -14.25 -4.57 0.88
C VAL A 129 -13.46 -5.87 0.95
N LYS A 130 -12.54 -5.98 1.92
CA LYS A 130 -11.93 -7.25 2.34
C LYS A 130 -12.59 -7.70 3.63
N LEU A 131 -13.24 -8.86 3.57
CA LEU A 131 -13.81 -9.55 4.72
C LEU A 131 -12.83 -10.65 5.14
N ILE A 132 -12.19 -10.47 6.29
CA ILE A 132 -11.22 -11.41 6.86
C ILE A 132 -11.91 -12.17 7.98
N VAL A 133 -12.07 -13.48 7.82
CA VAL A 133 -12.76 -14.33 8.80
C VAL A 133 -11.77 -14.75 9.88
N VAL A 134 -11.87 -14.14 11.05
CA VAL A 134 -11.06 -14.46 12.23
C VAL A 134 -11.70 -15.57 13.04
N HIS A 135 -13.03 -15.50 13.23
CA HIS A 135 -13.81 -16.52 13.93
C HIS A 135 -15.23 -16.59 13.36
N LYS A 136 -15.62 -17.80 12.97
CA LYS A 136 -16.92 -18.11 12.39
C LYS A 136 -17.49 -19.38 13.06
N LYS A 137 -18.32 -19.20 14.09
CA LYS A 137 -19.03 -20.29 14.77
C LYS A 137 -20.45 -20.44 14.23
N ASP A 138 -21.12 -19.33 13.97
CA ASP A 138 -22.49 -19.28 13.44
C ASP A 138 -22.46 -19.06 11.92
N ASN A 139 -22.47 -20.15 11.16
CA ASN A 139 -22.51 -20.09 9.69
C ASN A 139 -23.76 -19.36 9.19
N GLN A 140 -24.91 -19.49 9.85
CA GLN A 140 -26.14 -18.83 9.40
C GLN A 140 -26.05 -17.32 9.58
N MET A 141 -25.45 -16.81 10.66
CA MET A 141 -25.22 -15.38 10.84
C MET A 141 -24.23 -14.85 9.79
N PHE A 142 -23.18 -15.61 9.47
CA PHE A 142 -22.26 -15.27 8.41
C PHE A 142 -22.94 -15.15 7.04
N ASP A 143 -23.75 -16.15 6.67
CA ASP A 143 -24.48 -16.16 5.41
C ASP A 143 -25.46 -14.96 5.31
N ARG A 144 -26.22 -14.68 6.38
CA ARG A 144 -27.10 -13.50 6.42
C ARG A 144 -26.31 -12.20 6.32
N PHE A 145 -25.12 -12.13 6.92
CA PHE A 145 -24.27 -10.95 6.82
C PHE A 145 -23.78 -10.75 5.38
N LEU A 146 -23.33 -11.80 4.71
CA LEU A 146 -22.97 -11.75 3.29
C LEU A 146 -24.16 -11.34 2.41
N GLU A 147 -25.34 -11.93 2.64
CA GLU A 147 -26.55 -11.56 1.92
C GLU A 147 -26.87 -10.06 2.07
N ARG A 148 -26.71 -9.50 3.28
CA ARG A 148 -26.87 -8.07 3.51
C ARG A 148 -25.88 -7.22 2.72
N LEU A 149 -24.60 -7.63 2.67
CA LEU A 149 -23.57 -6.92 1.91
C LEU A 149 -23.86 -6.95 0.39
N TYR A 150 -24.41 -8.07 -0.12
CA TYR A 150 -24.75 -8.19 -1.54
C TYR A 150 -26.08 -7.53 -1.93
N THR A 151 -27.05 -7.48 -1.01
CA THR A 151 -28.44 -7.08 -1.37
C THR A 151 -28.84 -5.69 -0.87
N LYS A 152 -28.23 -5.20 0.20
CA LYS A 152 -28.65 -3.93 0.84
C LYS A 152 -27.76 -2.75 0.50
N ILE A 153 -26.56 -3.00 0.03
CA ILE A 153 -25.59 -1.97 -0.38
C ILE A 153 -24.98 -2.38 -1.72
N SER A 154 -24.31 -1.44 -2.38
CA SER A 154 -23.57 -1.68 -3.62
C SER A 154 -22.09 -1.61 -3.31
N VAL A 155 -21.45 -2.74 -3.01
CA VAL A 155 -20.00 -2.82 -2.91
C VAL A 155 -19.39 -2.91 -4.32
N HIS A 156 -18.24 -2.30 -4.54
CA HIS A 156 -17.50 -2.45 -5.80
C HIS A 156 -16.91 -3.84 -5.93
N GLU A 157 -16.33 -4.32 -4.85
CA GLU A 157 -15.75 -5.66 -4.75
C GLU A 157 -15.87 -6.14 -3.31
N LEU A 158 -16.22 -7.41 -3.13
CA LEU A 158 -16.16 -8.09 -1.85
C LEU A 158 -15.22 -9.28 -1.95
N LYS A 159 -14.02 -9.16 -1.36
CA LYS A 159 -13.06 -10.25 -1.27
C LYS A 159 -13.15 -10.89 0.12
N ILE A 160 -13.45 -12.19 0.16
CA ILE A 160 -13.57 -12.95 1.40
C ILE A 160 -12.30 -13.79 1.57
N LEU A 161 -11.67 -13.67 2.74
CA LEU A 161 -10.50 -14.44 3.15
C LEU A 161 -10.91 -15.30 4.35
N GLU A 162 -11.22 -16.57 4.10
CA GLU A 162 -11.79 -17.48 5.12
C GLU A 162 -10.75 -18.24 5.94
N ASP A 163 -9.48 -18.25 5.56
CA ASP A 163 -8.52 -19.18 6.15
C ASP A 163 -7.34 -18.48 6.81
N TYR A 164 -7.61 -17.91 7.99
CA TYR A 164 -6.56 -17.52 8.94
C TYR A 164 -6.45 -18.47 10.14
N SER A 165 -7.29 -19.51 10.21
CA SER A 165 -7.35 -20.42 11.36
C SER A 165 -6.08 -21.25 11.56
N ASP A 166 -5.35 -21.55 10.50
CA ASP A 166 -4.06 -22.24 10.58
C ASP A 166 -2.87 -21.33 10.94
N LEU A 167 -3.03 -20.00 10.84
CA LEU A 167 -2.03 -19.01 11.27
C LEU A 167 -2.14 -18.66 12.76
N SER A 168 -3.19 -19.11 13.46
CA SER A 168 -3.44 -18.79 14.87
C SER A 168 -2.45 -19.43 15.87
N HIS A 169 -1.48 -20.19 15.41
CA HIS A 169 -0.37 -20.67 16.23
C HIS A 169 0.85 -19.76 16.25
N THR A 170 0.85 -18.71 15.45
CA THR A 170 1.82 -17.62 15.55
C THR A 170 1.09 -16.37 15.97
N ASN A 171 1.59 -15.68 17.02
CA ASN A 171 1.11 -14.36 17.47
C ASN A 171 1.28 -13.33 16.34
N VAL A 172 0.35 -13.34 15.40
CA VAL A 172 0.33 -12.39 14.30
C VAL A 172 -0.41 -11.15 14.81
N SER A 173 0.33 -10.11 15.14
CA SER A 173 -0.20 -8.79 15.47
C SER A 173 -0.92 -8.19 14.25
N ASP A 174 -1.85 -7.25 14.48
CA ASP A 174 -2.62 -6.54 13.43
C ASP A 174 -1.78 -5.93 12.31
N ASP A 175 -0.48 -5.75 12.52
CA ASP A 175 0.50 -5.26 11.55
C ASP A 175 0.77 -6.23 10.38
N VAL A 176 0.42 -7.52 10.51
CA VAL A 176 0.72 -8.57 9.51
C VAL A 176 -0.09 -8.43 8.22
N VAL A 177 -1.10 -7.59 8.21
CA VAL A 177 -1.95 -7.35 7.02
C VAL A 177 -1.49 -6.14 6.20
N GLN A 178 -0.43 -5.47 6.60
CA GLN A 178 0.04 -4.22 5.98
C GLN A 178 1.37 -4.38 5.23
N GLY A 179 1.33 -4.80 4.00
CA GLY A 179 2.48 -4.60 3.12
C GLY A 179 3.18 -5.85 2.56
N SER A 180 4.05 -5.63 1.62
CA SER A 180 4.82 -6.67 0.92
C SER A 180 5.83 -7.41 1.82
N GLU A 181 6.29 -6.79 2.91
CA GLU A 181 7.11 -7.48 3.92
C GLU A 181 6.35 -8.63 4.56
N ASP A 182 5.04 -8.49 4.77
CA ASP A 182 4.20 -9.53 5.32
C ASP A 182 4.09 -10.74 4.41
N THR A 183 3.92 -10.52 3.11
CA THR A 183 3.82 -11.63 2.15
C THR A 183 5.11 -12.46 2.15
N MET A 184 6.26 -11.83 2.12
CA MET A 184 7.54 -12.53 2.13
C MET A 184 7.84 -13.20 3.48
N THR A 185 7.44 -12.58 4.57
CA THR A 185 7.56 -13.17 5.92
C THR A 185 6.66 -14.39 6.07
N LEU A 186 5.42 -14.33 5.61
CA LEU A 186 4.48 -15.46 5.59
C LEU A 186 5.01 -16.60 4.72
N VAL A 187 5.50 -16.29 3.52
CA VAL A 187 6.07 -17.27 2.60
C VAL A 187 7.32 -17.92 3.21
N ASN A 188 8.21 -17.14 3.82
CA ASN A 188 9.41 -17.67 4.46
C ASN A 188 9.06 -18.60 5.63
N ASN A 189 8.10 -18.21 6.47
CA ASN A 189 7.61 -19.03 7.58
C ASN A 189 6.96 -20.33 7.08
N TYR A 190 6.17 -20.25 6.00
CA TYR A 190 5.58 -21.42 5.37
C TYR A 190 6.65 -22.37 4.84
N VAL A 191 7.66 -21.86 4.13
CA VAL A 191 8.79 -22.66 3.62
C VAL A 191 9.54 -23.34 4.76
N ASP A 192 9.71 -22.67 5.91
CA ASP A 192 10.38 -23.25 7.08
C ASP A 192 9.60 -24.44 7.67
N GLN A 193 8.27 -24.41 7.57
CA GLN A 193 7.40 -25.46 8.10
C GLN A 193 7.17 -26.62 7.13
N LEU A 194 7.54 -26.48 5.85
CA LEU A 194 7.35 -27.56 4.88
C LEU A 194 8.13 -28.83 5.31
N PRO A 195 7.47 -29.99 5.38
CA PRO A 195 8.10 -31.28 5.72
C PRO A 195 8.80 -31.87 4.49
N VAL A 196 9.70 -31.11 3.85
CA VAL A 196 10.40 -31.51 2.63
C VAL A 196 11.89 -31.46 2.86
N ASP A 197 12.62 -32.41 2.28
CA ASP A 197 14.07 -32.50 2.28
C ASP A 197 14.65 -31.68 1.10
N LEU A 198 14.32 -30.39 1.06
CA LEU A 198 14.80 -29.42 0.11
C LEU A 198 15.62 -28.34 0.81
N ASP A 199 16.58 -27.77 0.07
CA ASP A 199 17.32 -26.59 0.53
C ASP A 199 16.35 -25.40 0.66
N LYS A 200 15.86 -25.17 1.88
CA LYS A 200 14.86 -24.15 2.21
C LYS A 200 15.38 -22.73 1.96
N ASP A 201 16.67 -22.49 2.17
CA ASP A 201 17.27 -21.18 1.92
C ASP A 201 17.28 -20.87 0.42
N LYS A 202 17.60 -21.87 -0.40
CA LYS A 202 17.57 -21.74 -1.86
C LYS A 202 16.13 -21.55 -2.37
N LEU A 203 15.17 -22.24 -1.78
CA LEU A 203 13.75 -22.08 -2.11
C LEU A 203 13.25 -20.67 -1.76
N LYS A 204 13.61 -20.12 -0.59
CA LYS A 204 13.27 -18.74 -0.20
C LYS A 204 13.85 -17.71 -1.16
N VAL A 205 15.10 -17.87 -1.58
CA VAL A 205 15.74 -16.99 -2.57
C VAL A 205 14.97 -17.01 -3.88
N MET A 206 14.64 -18.19 -4.39
CA MET A 206 13.90 -18.36 -5.63
C MET A 206 12.49 -17.74 -5.57
N ILE A 207 11.77 -17.93 -4.46
CA ILE A 207 10.45 -17.34 -4.27
C ILE A 207 10.56 -15.80 -4.19
N LYS A 208 11.60 -15.29 -3.52
CA LYS A 208 11.84 -13.84 -3.45
C LYS A 208 12.10 -13.24 -4.84
N GLU A 209 12.91 -13.91 -5.66
CA GLU A 209 13.16 -13.48 -7.05
C GLU A 209 11.87 -13.47 -7.87
N MET A 210 11.06 -14.53 -7.80
CA MET A 210 9.75 -14.60 -8.46
C MET A 210 8.78 -13.53 -7.97
N TYR A 211 8.78 -13.22 -6.68
CA TYR A 211 7.92 -12.18 -6.10
C TYR A 211 8.30 -10.78 -6.61
N VAL A 212 9.60 -10.48 -6.66
CA VAL A 212 10.11 -9.21 -7.22
C VAL A 212 9.78 -9.11 -8.71
N GLU A 213 9.98 -10.20 -9.47
CA GLU A 213 9.66 -10.24 -10.89
C GLU A 213 8.14 -10.06 -11.16
N ALA A 214 7.29 -10.62 -10.31
CA ALA A 214 5.84 -10.44 -10.41
C ALA A 214 5.41 -8.99 -10.11
N GLN A 215 6.08 -8.30 -9.20
CA GLN A 215 5.83 -6.88 -8.92
C GLN A 215 6.25 -5.98 -10.08
N ASP A 216 7.36 -6.29 -10.75
CA ASP A 216 7.80 -5.55 -11.93
C ASP A 216 6.88 -5.78 -13.15
N THR A 217 6.17 -6.91 -13.20
CA THR A 217 5.28 -7.24 -14.32
C THR A 217 3.93 -6.51 -14.22
N ASP A 218 3.47 -6.18 -13.03
CA ASP A 218 2.24 -5.38 -12.82
C ASP A 218 2.38 -3.91 -13.29
N VAL A 219 3.59 -3.45 -13.54
CA VAL A 219 3.90 -2.10 -14.08
C VAL A 219 3.82 -2.03 -15.61
N ILE A 220 3.72 -3.19 -16.33
CA ILE A 220 3.79 -3.24 -17.79
C ILE A 220 2.41 -3.39 -18.47
N THR A 221 1.30 -3.42 -17.73
CA THR A 221 -0.04 -3.55 -18.30
C THR A 221 -0.89 -2.28 -18.16
N GLU A 222 -0.33 -1.11 -18.53
CA GLU A 222 -1.09 0.08 -18.96
C GLU A 222 -0.47 0.71 -20.19
#